data_30c98750be5e426b02ec880d3078d6fb
#
_entry.id   30c98750be5e426b02ec880d3078d6fb
#
_cell.length_a   1.000
_cell.length_b   1.000
_cell.length_c   1.000
_cell.angle_alpha   90.00
_cell.angle_beta   90.00
_cell.angle_gamma   90.00
#
_symmetry.space_group_name_H-M   'P 1'
#
loop_
_entity.id
_entity.type
_entity.pdbx_description
1 polymer ?
#
loop_
_entity_poly.entity_id
_entity_poly.type
_entity_poly.pdbx_seq_one_letter_code
_entity_poly.pdbx_strand_id
1 'polypeptide(L)'
;MIIGFVGFGEAAAAIAEGLHEEGAEDLICFDAMQNDLRFTEKLAAKRAKANAARKETSAEVCREADVVISAVPSGFALSAAKEAVPGLTAGTIYVDVSTATPAEKKRIAVLVEEKGGRFVDGAMMGTLLKDRHQVPTLCCGSGATEYLEKMAPYHMRLT
;
A
#
# COMPACT_ATOMS: atom_id res chain seq x y z
N MET A 1 -6.16 -13.74 1.78
CA MET A 1 -6.32 -12.31 1.42
C MET A 1 -4.99 -11.79 0.93
N ILE A 2 -4.95 -11.26 -0.27
CA ILE A 2 -3.73 -10.74 -0.88
C ILE A 2 -3.58 -9.26 -0.53
N ILE A 3 -2.44 -8.88 0.05
CA ILE A 3 -2.10 -7.48 0.37
C ILE A 3 -1.00 -7.03 -0.58
N GLY A 4 -1.27 -5.99 -1.35
CA GLY A 4 -0.35 -5.44 -2.34
C GLY A 4 0.28 -4.12 -1.90
N PHE A 5 1.49 -3.87 -2.36
CA PHE A 5 2.20 -2.61 -2.11
C PHE A 5 2.57 -1.94 -3.43
N VAL A 6 2.24 -0.67 -3.56
CA VAL A 6 2.71 0.23 -4.64
C VAL A 6 3.74 1.19 -4.03
N GLY A 7 4.99 1.06 -4.49
CA GLY A 7 6.15 1.57 -3.79
C GLY A 7 6.59 0.63 -2.66
N PHE A 8 7.87 0.22 -2.69
CA PHE A 8 8.42 -0.73 -1.69
C PHE A 8 9.68 -0.15 -1.02
N GLY A 9 9.57 1.14 -0.65
CA GLY A 9 10.58 1.87 0.11
C GLY A 9 10.65 1.43 1.58
N GLU A 10 11.20 2.28 2.45
CA GLU A 10 11.35 1.96 3.88
C GLU A 10 9.99 1.75 4.58
N ALA A 11 9.00 2.61 4.28
CA ALA A 11 7.69 2.54 4.90
C ALA A 11 6.94 1.26 4.54
N ALA A 12 6.79 0.97 3.24
CA ALA A 12 6.10 -0.23 2.78
C ALA A 12 6.79 -1.51 3.27
N ALA A 13 8.13 -1.57 3.21
CA ALA A 13 8.88 -2.73 3.66
C ALA A 13 8.69 -2.98 5.16
N ALA A 14 8.73 -1.93 6.00
CA ALA A 14 8.49 -2.06 7.43
C ALA A 14 7.07 -2.54 7.76
N ILE A 15 6.06 -2.02 7.05
CA ILE A 15 4.68 -2.48 7.20
C ILE A 15 4.54 -3.94 6.76
N ALA A 16 5.07 -4.28 5.58
CA ALA A 16 4.99 -5.64 5.02
C ALA A 16 5.70 -6.68 5.91
N GLU A 17 6.89 -6.37 6.43
CA GLU A 17 7.62 -7.23 7.37
C GLU A 17 6.79 -7.49 8.63
N GLY A 18 6.19 -6.45 9.20
CA GLY A 18 5.34 -6.61 10.37
C GLY A 18 4.06 -7.39 10.09
N LEU A 19 3.42 -7.19 8.94
CA LEU A 19 2.26 -7.98 8.53
C LEU A 19 2.61 -9.47 8.32
N HIS A 20 3.77 -9.74 7.74
CA HIS A 20 4.25 -11.12 7.56
C HIS A 20 4.46 -11.82 8.90
N GLU A 21 5.05 -11.14 9.88
CA GLU A 21 5.22 -11.67 11.25
C GLU A 21 3.89 -11.94 11.96
N GLU A 22 2.83 -11.18 11.64
CA GLU A 22 1.45 -11.40 12.13
C GLU A 22 0.67 -12.44 11.29
N GLY A 23 1.34 -13.12 10.35
CA GLY A 23 0.76 -14.23 9.60
C GLY A 23 0.13 -13.85 8.25
N ALA A 24 0.41 -12.68 7.70
CA ALA A 24 0.05 -12.38 6.31
C ALA A 24 0.97 -13.18 5.37
N GLU A 25 0.40 -14.15 4.66
CA GLU A 25 1.16 -15.06 3.79
C GLU A 25 1.26 -14.55 2.36
N ASP A 26 0.22 -13.87 1.87
CA ASP A 26 0.10 -13.44 0.47
C ASP A 26 0.41 -11.95 0.32
N LEU A 27 1.69 -11.59 0.36
CA LEU A 27 2.17 -10.24 0.13
C LEU A 27 2.78 -10.11 -1.27
N ILE A 28 2.37 -9.07 -2.00
CA ILE A 28 2.88 -8.76 -3.33
C ILE A 28 3.31 -7.30 -3.41
N CYS A 29 4.27 -6.95 -4.23
CA CYS A 29 4.75 -5.58 -4.33
C CYS A 29 5.31 -5.21 -5.70
N PHE A 30 5.23 -3.93 -5.99
CA PHE A 30 5.91 -3.27 -7.11
C PHE A 30 6.63 -2.02 -6.61
N ASP A 31 7.82 -1.77 -7.15
CA ASP A 31 8.55 -0.52 -6.95
C ASP A 31 9.12 -0.02 -8.29
N ALA A 32 8.91 1.26 -8.59
CA ALA A 32 9.37 1.86 -9.84
C ALA A 32 10.89 1.78 -10.04
N MET A 33 11.66 1.68 -8.94
CA MET A 33 13.12 1.59 -8.96
C MET A 33 13.64 0.15 -8.98
N GLN A 34 12.78 -0.86 -9.06
CA GLN A 34 13.17 -2.27 -8.92
C GLN A 34 14.10 -2.79 -10.03
N ASN A 35 14.14 -2.13 -11.18
CA ASN A 35 15.04 -2.46 -12.29
C ASN A 35 16.29 -1.55 -12.36
N ASP A 36 16.40 -0.55 -11.47
CA ASP A 36 17.58 0.28 -11.35
C ASP A 36 18.65 -0.45 -10.53
N LEU A 37 19.81 -0.70 -11.13
CA LEU A 37 20.90 -1.46 -10.52
C LEU A 37 21.34 -0.91 -9.15
N ARG A 38 21.15 0.38 -8.89
CA ARG A 38 21.47 1.02 -7.60
C ARG A 38 20.56 0.55 -6.46
N PHE A 39 19.36 0.06 -6.76
CA PHE A 39 18.34 -0.30 -5.78
C PHE A 39 17.92 -1.77 -5.79
N THR A 40 18.25 -2.51 -6.86
CA THR A 40 17.81 -3.90 -7.07
C THR A 40 18.10 -4.81 -5.88
N GLU A 41 19.35 -4.83 -5.39
CA GLU A 41 19.74 -5.68 -4.26
C GLU A 41 19.02 -5.27 -2.96
N LYS A 42 18.95 -3.96 -2.70
CA LYS A 42 18.28 -3.44 -1.50
C LYS A 42 16.78 -3.78 -1.48
N LEU A 43 16.12 -3.63 -2.63
CA LEU A 43 14.70 -3.99 -2.76
C LEU A 43 14.48 -5.50 -2.67
N ALA A 44 15.37 -6.32 -3.24
CA ALA A 44 15.32 -7.77 -3.11
C ALA A 44 15.45 -8.21 -1.64
N ALA A 45 16.37 -7.62 -0.88
CA ALA A 45 16.54 -7.91 0.55
C ALA A 45 15.30 -7.54 1.36
N LYS A 46 14.66 -6.39 1.08
CA LYS A 46 13.41 -5.98 1.72
C LYS A 46 12.27 -6.97 1.43
N ARG A 47 12.11 -7.37 0.17
CA ARG A 47 11.10 -8.37 -0.22
C ARG A 47 11.30 -9.71 0.48
N ALA A 48 12.55 -10.16 0.56
CA ALA A 48 12.87 -11.42 1.24
C ALA A 48 12.48 -11.41 2.73
N LYS A 49 12.73 -10.30 3.44
CA LYS A 49 12.33 -10.16 4.84
C LYS A 49 10.82 -10.18 5.05
N ALA A 50 10.09 -9.54 4.16
CA ALA A 50 8.63 -9.47 4.21
C ALA A 50 7.94 -10.67 3.54
N ASN A 51 8.69 -11.61 2.96
CA ASN A 51 8.16 -12.67 2.10
C ASN A 51 7.20 -12.14 1.01
N ALA A 52 7.52 -10.99 0.43
CA ALA A 52 6.67 -10.32 -0.56
C ALA A 52 7.10 -10.67 -1.99
N ALA A 53 6.16 -11.16 -2.79
CA ALA A 53 6.40 -11.49 -4.19
C ALA A 53 6.46 -10.22 -5.06
N ARG A 54 7.47 -10.16 -5.93
CA ARG A 54 7.63 -9.06 -6.89
C ARG A 54 6.59 -9.16 -8.01
N LYS A 55 6.03 -8.01 -8.40
CA LYS A 55 5.24 -7.84 -9.63
C LYS A 55 5.97 -6.91 -10.60
N GLU A 56 5.66 -7.03 -11.87
CA GLU A 56 6.35 -6.24 -12.91
C GLU A 56 5.75 -4.84 -13.07
N THR A 57 4.48 -4.67 -12.71
CA THR A 57 3.78 -3.38 -12.77
C THR A 57 2.91 -3.13 -11.54
N SER A 58 2.65 -1.86 -11.23
CA SER A 58 1.69 -1.47 -10.19
C SER A 58 0.25 -1.89 -10.52
N ALA A 59 -0.10 -1.95 -11.81
CA ALA A 59 -1.40 -2.44 -12.25
C ALA A 59 -1.61 -3.94 -11.98
N GLU A 60 -0.55 -4.76 -12.05
CA GLU A 60 -0.62 -6.17 -11.63
C GLU A 60 -0.89 -6.30 -10.13
N VAL A 61 -0.24 -5.48 -9.31
CA VAL A 61 -0.53 -5.43 -7.87
C VAL A 61 -2.00 -5.13 -7.63
N CYS A 62 -2.55 -4.10 -8.28
CA CYS A 62 -3.95 -3.72 -8.14
C CYS A 62 -4.93 -4.78 -8.66
N ARG A 63 -4.53 -5.58 -9.65
CA ARG A 63 -5.39 -6.63 -10.22
C ARG A 63 -5.53 -7.83 -9.29
N GLU A 64 -4.48 -8.15 -8.56
CA GLU A 64 -4.41 -9.36 -7.75
C GLU A 64 -4.77 -9.11 -6.28
N ALA A 65 -4.54 -7.91 -5.76
CA ALA A 65 -4.70 -7.63 -4.34
C ALA A 65 -6.14 -7.31 -3.93
N ASP A 66 -6.52 -7.76 -2.74
CA ASP A 66 -7.75 -7.35 -2.05
C ASP A 66 -7.59 -5.97 -1.39
N VAL A 67 -6.38 -5.71 -0.87
CA VAL A 67 -5.97 -4.45 -0.24
C VAL A 67 -4.66 -4.00 -0.87
N VAL A 68 -4.60 -2.78 -1.37
CA VAL A 68 -3.39 -2.15 -1.92
C VAL A 68 -2.96 -1.00 -1.01
N ILE A 69 -1.73 -1.04 -0.53
CA ILE A 69 -1.13 0.05 0.25
C ILE A 69 -0.13 0.79 -0.64
N SER A 70 -0.47 2.02 -0.99
CA SER A 70 0.40 2.92 -1.75
C SER A 70 1.26 3.74 -0.79
N ALA A 71 2.57 3.50 -0.82
CA ALA A 71 3.55 4.14 0.06
C ALA A 71 4.70 4.74 -0.77
N VAL A 72 4.36 5.69 -1.60
CA VAL A 72 5.30 6.44 -2.45
C VAL A 72 5.55 7.85 -1.88
N PRO A 73 6.65 8.52 -2.25
CA PRO A 73 6.83 9.92 -1.89
C PRO A 73 5.66 10.79 -2.38
N SER A 74 5.27 11.80 -1.58
CA SER A 74 4.06 12.60 -1.83
C SER A 74 3.95 13.19 -3.24
N GLY A 75 5.06 13.65 -3.80
CA GLY A 75 5.09 14.18 -5.16
C GLY A 75 4.78 13.15 -6.28
N PHE A 76 4.77 11.87 -5.96
CA PHE A 76 4.47 10.79 -6.90
C PHE A 76 3.12 10.07 -6.63
N ALA A 77 2.41 10.44 -5.57
CA ALA A 77 1.20 9.73 -5.16
C ALA A 77 0.13 9.68 -6.27
N LEU A 78 -0.16 10.82 -6.89
CA LEU A 78 -1.15 10.88 -7.96
C LEU A 78 -0.71 10.17 -9.24
N SER A 79 0.57 10.29 -9.64
CA SER A 79 1.09 9.60 -10.83
C SER A 79 1.13 8.09 -10.62
N ALA A 80 1.56 7.62 -9.44
CA ALA A 80 1.55 6.21 -9.08
C ALA A 80 0.11 5.62 -9.09
N ALA A 81 -0.87 6.37 -8.57
CA ALA A 81 -2.27 5.95 -8.63
C ALA A 81 -2.77 5.86 -10.08
N LYS A 82 -2.43 6.81 -10.94
CA LYS A 82 -2.82 6.77 -12.37
C LYS A 82 -2.27 5.55 -13.10
N GLU A 83 -1.08 5.07 -12.73
CA GLU A 83 -0.46 3.87 -13.30
C GLU A 83 -1.05 2.58 -12.72
N ALA A 84 -1.36 2.56 -11.43
CA ALA A 84 -1.84 1.39 -10.71
C ALA A 84 -3.34 1.11 -10.92
N VAL A 85 -4.18 2.14 -10.82
CA VAL A 85 -5.64 2.05 -10.85
C VAL A 85 -6.22 1.40 -12.12
N PRO A 86 -5.63 1.50 -13.32
CA PRO A 86 -6.12 0.73 -14.47
C PRO A 86 -6.20 -0.79 -14.27
N GLY A 87 -5.39 -1.34 -13.36
CA GLY A 87 -5.45 -2.76 -12.98
C GLY A 87 -6.48 -3.10 -11.90
N LEU A 88 -7.06 -2.10 -11.25
CA LEU A 88 -7.90 -2.27 -10.06
C LEU A 88 -9.20 -3.03 -10.39
N THR A 89 -9.58 -3.95 -9.52
CA THR A 89 -10.83 -4.70 -9.61
C THR A 89 -11.89 -4.13 -8.66
N ALA A 90 -13.16 -4.37 -8.97
CA ALA A 90 -14.26 -3.90 -8.12
C ALA A 90 -14.15 -4.48 -6.71
N GLY A 91 -14.29 -3.61 -5.71
CA GLY A 91 -14.20 -3.99 -4.29
C GLY A 91 -12.77 -3.97 -3.71
N THR A 92 -11.72 -3.80 -4.53
CA THR A 92 -10.36 -3.61 -4.00
C THR A 92 -10.28 -2.34 -3.17
N ILE A 93 -9.64 -2.42 -2.01
CA ILE A 93 -9.38 -1.26 -1.15
C ILE A 93 -8.00 -0.67 -1.52
N TYR A 94 -7.97 0.59 -1.94
CA TYR A 94 -6.74 1.32 -2.23
C TYR A 94 -6.46 2.32 -1.12
N VAL A 95 -5.40 2.08 -0.35
CA VAL A 95 -4.98 2.89 0.80
C VAL A 95 -3.78 3.73 0.39
N ASP A 96 -3.89 5.04 0.42
CA ASP A 96 -2.76 5.93 0.20
C ASP A 96 -2.24 6.48 1.54
N VAL A 97 -1.05 6.04 1.93
CA VAL A 97 -0.38 6.47 3.17
C VAL A 97 0.66 7.59 2.93
N SER A 98 0.71 8.14 1.73
CA SER A 98 1.58 9.29 1.43
C SER A 98 1.13 10.56 2.14
N THR A 99 2.04 11.54 2.23
CA THR A 99 1.73 12.90 2.72
C THR A 99 1.33 13.85 1.58
N ALA A 100 0.64 13.34 0.55
CA ALA A 100 0.11 14.13 -0.55
C ALA A 100 -0.93 15.16 -0.07
N THR A 101 -1.12 16.20 -0.84
CA THR A 101 -2.09 17.25 -0.50
C THR A 101 -3.53 16.75 -0.50
N PRO A 102 -4.44 17.35 0.28
CA PRO A 102 -5.86 16.97 0.26
C PRO A 102 -6.49 17.01 -1.14
N ALA A 103 -6.05 17.92 -2.00
CA ALA A 103 -6.53 18.00 -3.38
C ALA A 103 -6.09 16.79 -4.21
N GLU A 104 -4.85 16.34 -4.05
CA GLU A 104 -4.35 15.12 -4.72
C GLU A 104 -5.03 13.86 -4.19
N LYS A 105 -5.21 13.75 -2.87
CA LYS A 105 -5.94 12.64 -2.24
C LYS A 105 -7.37 12.51 -2.79
N LYS A 106 -8.09 13.64 -2.95
CA LYS A 106 -9.42 13.66 -3.57
C LYS A 106 -9.39 13.18 -5.03
N ARG A 107 -8.37 13.57 -5.80
CA ARG A 107 -8.21 13.11 -7.19
C ARG A 107 -7.91 11.62 -7.26
N ILE A 108 -7.10 11.08 -6.35
CA ILE A 108 -6.82 9.65 -6.24
C ILE A 108 -8.12 8.91 -5.88
N ALA A 109 -8.89 9.40 -4.91
CA ALA A 109 -10.17 8.82 -4.53
C ALA A 109 -11.11 8.68 -5.74
N VAL A 110 -11.26 9.74 -6.53
CA VAL A 110 -12.09 9.71 -7.76
C VAL A 110 -11.62 8.62 -8.74
N LEU A 111 -10.30 8.54 -9.01
CA LEU A 111 -9.75 7.52 -9.89
C LEU A 111 -10.06 6.09 -9.42
N VAL A 112 -9.92 5.84 -8.13
CA VAL A 112 -10.16 4.53 -7.51
C VAL A 112 -11.64 4.17 -7.56
N GLU A 113 -12.52 5.10 -7.18
CA GLU A 113 -13.96 4.89 -7.10
C GLU A 113 -14.63 4.75 -8.48
N GLU A 114 -14.14 5.46 -9.50
CA GLU A 114 -14.60 5.28 -10.89
C GLU A 114 -14.31 3.88 -11.43
N LYS A 115 -13.32 3.17 -10.86
CA LYS A 115 -13.02 1.76 -11.18
C LYS A 115 -13.77 0.76 -10.29
N GLY A 116 -14.64 1.23 -9.42
CA GLY A 116 -15.37 0.37 -8.47
C GLY A 116 -14.56 -0.06 -7.26
N GLY A 117 -13.37 0.50 -7.07
CA GLY A 117 -12.59 0.33 -5.84
C GLY A 117 -13.09 1.21 -4.70
N ARG A 118 -12.48 1.07 -3.53
CA ARG A 118 -12.76 1.88 -2.34
C ARG A 118 -11.48 2.56 -1.89
N PHE A 119 -11.55 3.87 -1.70
CA PHE A 119 -10.39 4.67 -1.31
C PHE A 119 -10.27 4.83 0.19
N VAL A 120 -9.02 4.80 0.68
CA VAL A 120 -8.66 5.15 2.06
C VAL A 120 -7.49 6.13 2.04
N ASP A 121 -7.67 7.27 2.67
CA ASP A 121 -6.58 8.15 3.07
C ASP A 121 -6.09 7.69 4.44
N GLY A 122 -4.84 7.22 4.52
CA GLY A 122 -4.19 6.74 5.72
C GLY A 122 -3.13 7.71 6.22
N ALA A 123 -3.38 8.40 7.31
CA ALA A 123 -2.42 9.29 7.95
C ALA A 123 -1.68 8.58 9.08
N MET A 124 -0.43 8.20 8.85
CA MET A 124 0.41 7.54 9.85
C MET A 124 0.93 8.56 10.89
N MET A 125 0.63 8.29 12.17
CA MET A 125 0.86 9.20 13.30
C MET A 125 1.95 8.67 14.25
N GLY A 126 3.07 8.19 13.72
CA GLY A 126 4.12 7.58 14.55
C GLY A 126 5.42 7.33 13.80
N THR A 127 6.28 6.50 14.39
CA THR A 127 7.61 6.17 13.87
C THR A 127 7.61 4.75 13.30
N LEU A 128 7.62 4.64 11.99
CA LEU A 128 7.61 3.34 11.27
C LEU A 128 8.75 2.39 11.66
N LEU A 129 9.94 2.91 11.96
CA LEU A 129 11.08 2.09 12.38
C LEU A 129 10.83 1.31 13.68
N LYS A 130 10.00 1.87 14.57
CA LYS A 130 9.65 1.27 15.85
C LYS A 130 8.36 0.46 15.77
N ASP A 131 7.33 1.08 15.19
CA ASP A 131 5.96 0.57 15.27
C ASP A 131 5.58 -0.30 14.06
N ARG A 132 6.32 -0.19 12.94
CA ARG A 132 6.10 -0.94 11.68
C ARG A 132 4.61 -0.90 11.26
N HIS A 133 3.98 -2.05 11.04
CA HIS A 133 2.56 -2.16 10.71
C HIS A 133 1.61 -1.69 11.82
N GLN A 134 2.09 -1.59 13.05
CA GLN A 134 1.33 -1.09 14.21
C GLN A 134 1.45 0.43 14.41
N VAL A 135 2.03 1.16 13.45
CA VAL A 135 2.03 2.62 13.50
C VAL A 135 0.58 3.12 13.59
N PRO A 136 0.23 3.97 14.59
CA PRO A 136 -1.11 4.53 14.67
C PRO A 136 -1.46 5.24 13.37
N THR A 137 -2.57 4.86 12.74
CA THR A 137 -2.98 5.40 11.45
C THR A 137 -4.43 5.84 11.49
N LEU A 138 -4.67 7.11 11.22
CA LEU A 138 -6.02 7.65 11.02
C LEU A 138 -6.46 7.35 9.60
N CYS A 139 -7.65 6.77 9.45
CA CYS A 139 -8.18 6.35 8.17
C CYS A 139 -9.48 7.08 7.85
N CYS A 140 -9.60 7.61 6.63
CA CYS A 140 -10.86 8.14 6.14
C CYS A 140 -11.05 7.81 4.66
N GLY A 141 -12.29 7.84 4.19
CA GLY A 141 -12.65 7.52 2.81
C GLY A 141 -13.68 6.40 2.71
N SER A 142 -14.10 6.09 1.50
CA SER A 142 -15.17 5.11 1.22
C SER A 142 -14.81 3.68 1.64
N GLY A 143 -13.52 3.36 1.75
CA GLY A 143 -13.01 2.04 2.15
C GLY A 143 -12.63 1.92 3.63
N ALA A 144 -12.68 3.00 4.42
CA ALA A 144 -12.10 3.02 5.76
C ALA A 144 -12.65 1.92 6.68
N THR A 145 -13.95 1.79 6.80
CA THR A 145 -14.57 0.77 7.68
C THR A 145 -14.14 -0.64 7.31
N GLU A 146 -14.22 -0.98 6.02
CA GLU A 146 -13.84 -2.32 5.54
C GLU A 146 -12.34 -2.57 5.68
N TYR A 147 -11.50 -1.53 5.50
CA TYR A 147 -10.07 -1.62 5.73
C TYR A 147 -9.74 -1.96 7.18
N LEU A 148 -10.37 -1.28 8.14
CA LEU A 148 -10.21 -1.58 9.56
C LEU A 148 -10.58 -3.04 9.89
N GLU A 149 -11.72 -3.50 9.37
CA GLU A 149 -12.20 -4.88 9.57
C GLU A 149 -11.23 -5.92 8.98
N LYS A 150 -10.79 -5.72 7.73
CA LYS A 150 -9.89 -6.65 7.05
C LYS A 150 -8.50 -6.72 7.69
N MET A 151 -8.01 -5.61 8.24
CA MET A 151 -6.68 -5.54 8.83
C MET A 151 -6.65 -5.84 10.34
N ALA A 152 -7.79 -5.96 10.99
CA ALA A 152 -7.88 -6.30 12.42
C ALA A 152 -7.14 -7.59 12.82
N PRO A 153 -7.16 -8.69 12.03
CA PRO A 153 -6.41 -9.90 12.34
C PRO A 153 -4.88 -9.71 12.42
N TYR A 154 -4.36 -8.67 11.78
CA TYR A 154 -2.93 -8.36 11.76
C TYR A 154 -2.53 -7.31 12.81
N HIS A 155 -3.40 -7.02 13.78
CA HIS A 155 -3.15 -6.10 14.89
C HIS A 155 -2.69 -4.69 14.47
N MET A 156 -3.08 -4.22 13.28
CA MET A 156 -2.84 -2.84 12.89
C MET A 156 -3.63 -1.86 13.76
N ARG A 157 -2.99 -0.76 14.16
CA ARG A 157 -3.63 0.28 14.99
C ARG A 157 -4.29 1.34 14.10
N LEU A 158 -5.45 1.00 13.54
CA LEU A 158 -6.22 1.82 12.61
C LEU A 158 -7.43 2.45 13.35
N THR A 159 -7.72 3.73 13.01
CA THR A 159 -8.87 4.47 13.58
C THR A 159 -9.54 5.29 12.50
#